data_a1cd3796aa30d6847b298cd5290cad14
#
_entry.id   a1cd3796aa30d6847b298cd5290cad14
#
_cell.length_a   1.000
_cell.length_b   1.000
_cell.length_c   1.000
_cell.angle_alpha   90.00
_cell.angle_beta   90.00
_cell.angle_gamma   90.00
#
_symmetry.space_group_name_H-M   'P 1'
#
loop_
_entity.id
_entity.type
_entity.pdbx_description
1 polymer ?
#
loop_
_entity_poly.entity_id
_entity_poly.type
_entity_poly.pdbx_seq_one_letter_code
_entity_poly.pdbx_strand_id
1 'polypeptide(L)'
;YFNNNLNFKKSEQILPTGIFSSSSVVISYDYDSDGDEDLFVGSRLIPQKYGLPATSYILENNGEGIFTDLSQLIAPELKNLGMVTDAEWIDYDNDNDIDLIVVGQWMPITIFENNDNRFTKNLKLGLDNSNGWWNTLEVADIDNDGFDDLLVGNQGKNSRFKSSLEKPLTMYVNDFDDNGNEKNGVLYKHTNGEV
;
A
#
# COMPACT_ATOMS: atom_id res chain seq x y z
N TYR A 1 18.61 10.96 0.42
CA TYR A 1 19.45 12.12 0.10
C TYR A 1 18.98 13.34 0.87
N PHE A 2 19.87 14.00 1.59
CA PHE A 2 19.57 15.27 2.26
C PHE A 2 19.93 16.44 1.35
N ASN A 3 19.04 17.44 1.28
CA ASN A 3 19.32 18.68 0.57
C ASN A 3 20.10 19.64 1.49
N ASN A 4 21.29 19.99 1.10
CA ASN A 4 22.11 20.99 1.78
C ASN A 4 22.42 22.13 0.81
N ASN A 5 21.64 23.21 0.90
CA ASN A 5 21.79 24.40 0.04
C ASN A 5 21.84 24.06 -1.47
N LEU A 6 20.81 23.38 -1.97
CA LEU A 6 20.65 22.93 -3.37
C LEU A 6 21.63 21.82 -3.80
N ASN A 7 22.31 21.19 -2.87
CA ASN A 7 23.12 20.01 -3.11
C ASN A 7 22.57 18.81 -2.37
N PHE A 8 22.26 17.73 -3.08
CA PHE A 8 21.81 16.50 -2.49
C PHE A 8 22.98 15.62 -2.02
N LYS A 9 23.07 15.36 -0.73
CA LYS A 9 24.04 14.43 -0.15
C LYS A 9 23.35 13.11 0.17
N LYS A 10 23.92 12.01 -0.24
CA LYS A 10 23.42 10.67 0.11
C LYS A 10 23.56 10.46 1.61
N SER A 11 22.48 9.98 2.24
CA SER A 11 22.51 9.49 3.63
C SER A 11 23.40 8.26 3.73
N GLU A 12 24.06 8.09 4.87
CA GLU A 12 24.81 6.87 5.19
C GLU A 12 23.88 5.80 5.75
N GLN A 13 22.73 6.16 6.30
CA GLN A 13 21.72 5.21 6.75
C GLN A 13 21.07 4.52 5.57
N ILE A 14 20.98 3.20 5.63
CA ILE A 14 20.07 2.39 4.82
C ILE A 14 18.77 2.29 5.62
N LEU A 15 17.64 2.64 4.99
CA LEU A 15 16.34 2.54 5.67
C LEU A 15 16.11 1.11 6.17
N PRO A 16 15.58 0.93 7.40
CA PRO A 16 15.40 -0.37 8.04
C PRO A 16 14.22 -1.15 7.46
N THR A 17 14.16 -1.27 6.14
CA THR A 17 13.18 -2.08 5.41
C THR A 17 13.79 -3.44 5.05
N GLY A 18 12.94 -4.44 4.82
CA GLY A 18 13.42 -5.77 4.44
C GLY A 18 14.22 -5.78 3.15
N ILE A 19 15.36 -6.46 3.13
CA ILE A 19 16.28 -6.54 1.98
C ILE A 19 15.68 -7.27 0.76
N PHE A 20 14.57 -7.96 0.93
CA PHE A 20 13.89 -8.72 -0.12
C PHE A 20 12.57 -8.09 -0.59
N SER A 21 12.32 -6.82 -0.28
CA SER A 21 11.13 -6.12 -0.78
C SER A 21 11.49 -5.10 -1.85
N SER A 22 10.62 -4.97 -2.86
CA SER A 22 10.69 -3.91 -3.86
C SER A 22 9.62 -2.89 -3.55
N SER A 23 10.04 -1.74 -3.04
CA SER A 23 9.13 -0.64 -2.68
C SER A 23 8.63 0.09 -3.94
N SER A 24 7.41 0.58 -3.89
CA SER A 24 6.73 1.34 -4.96
C SER A 24 6.44 2.78 -4.57
N VAL A 25 6.17 3.03 -3.30
CA VAL A 25 5.78 4.32 -2.77
C VAL A 25 6.50 4.61 -1.47
N VAL A 26 6.85 5.86 -1.28
CA VAL A 26 7.33 6.42 -0.01
C VAL A 26 6.64 7.76 0.16
N ILE A 27 5.93 7.92 1.25
CA ILE A 27 5.27 9.17 1.64
C ILE A 27 5.68 9.55 3.04
N SER A 28 5.73 10.85 3.33
CA SER A 28 6.09 11.37 4.64
C SER A 28 4.95 12.11 5.30
N TYR A 29 4.88 12.03 6.60
CA TYR A 29 4.02 12.82 7.47
C TYR A 29 4.49 12.68 8.92
N ASP A 30 4.29 13.72 9.72
CA ASP A 30 4.49 13.72 11.18
C ASP A 30 3.24 13.09 11.83
N TYR A 31 3.17 11.71 11.84
CA TYR A 31 1.96 11.00 12.26
C TYR A 31 1.75 11.00 13.78
N ASP A 32 2.78 11.25 14.56
CA ASP A 32 2.72 11.27 16.03
C ASP A 32 2.83 12.67 16.64
N SER A 33 2.92 13.69 15.78
CA SER A 33 2.96 15.12 16.14
C SER A 33 4.16 15.50 17.01
N ASP A 34 5.29 14.84 16.84
CA ASP A 34 6.54 15.14 17.54
C ASP A 34 7.38 16.24 16.87
N GLY A 35 7.01 16.67 15.67
CA GLY A 35 7.55 17.79 14.91
C GLY A 35 8.54 17.42 13.83
N ASP A 36 8.70 16.13 13.54
CA ASP A 36 9.51 15.65 12.43
C ASP A 36 8.77 14.66 11.50
N GLU A 37 9.23 14.58 10.26
CA GLU A 37 8.56 13.78 9.22
C GLU A 37 8.95 12.32 9.30
N ASP A 38 7.96 11.45 9.49
CA ASP A 38 8.08 10.00 9.43
C ASP A 38 7.83 9.47 8.03
N LEU A 39 8.06 8.18 7.81
CA LEU A 39 7.86 7.58 6.49
C LEU A 39 6.93 6.38 6.54
N PHE A 40 5.96 6.35 5.63
CA PHE A 40 5.40 5.09 5.17
C PHE A 40 6.16 4.60 3.93
N VAL A 41 6.57 3.33 3.92
CA VAL A 41 7.23 2.69 2.79
C VAL A 41 6.40 1.51 2.31
N GLY A 42 5.68 1.71 1.21
CA GLY A 42 4.83 0.70 0.60
C GLY A 42 5.63 -0.26 -0.28
N SER A 43 5.54 -1.56 0.00
CA SER A 43 6.22 -2.61 -0.76
C SER A 43 5.28 -3.26 -1.75
N ARG A 44 5.71 -3.31 -3.02
CA ARG A 44 4.91 -3.89 -4.11
C ARG A 44 5.10 -5.38 -4.25
N LEU A 45 6.33 -5.87 -4.14
CA LEU A 45 6.58 -7.29 -4.37
C LEU A 45 7.85 -7.78 -3.67
N ILE A 46 7.87 -9.07 -3.43
CA ILE A 46 9.08 -9.81 -3.13
C ILE A 46 9.73 -10.17 -4.48
N PRO A 47 11.01 -9.81 -4.74
CA PRO A 47 11.68 -10.09 -6.00
C PRO A 47 11.55 -11.56 -6.41
N GLN A 48 11.19 -11.80 -7.67
CA GLN A 48 10.94 -13.10 -8.27
C GLN A 48 9.67 -13.84 -7.77
N LYS A 49 8.90 -13.26 -6.86
CA LYS A 49 7.72 -13.86 -6.25
C LYS A 49 6.47 -12.96 -6.44
N TYR A 50 6.13 -12.64 -7.69
CA TYR A 50 4.94 -11.86 -7.99
C TYR A 50 3.67 -12.58 -7.53
N GLY A 51 2.80 -11.88 -6.82
CA GLY A 51 1.56 -12.39 -6.27
C GLY A 51 1.64 -12.79 -4.80
N LEU A 52 2.84 -12.89 -4.21
CA LEU A 52 2.97 -13.00 -2.77
C LEU A 52 2.88 -11.61 -2.12
N PRO A 53 2.17 -11.51 -0.98
CA PRO A 53 2.04 -10.26 -0.27
C PRO A 53 3.40 -9.81 0.30
N ALA A 54 3.77 -8.56 0.06
CA ALA A 54 4.97 -7.95 0.60
C ALA A 54 4.66 -7.22 1.91
N THR A 55 5.69 -7.01 2.73
CA THR A 55 5.59 -6.24 3.97
C THR A 55 5.87 -4.78 3.70
N SER A 56 4.99 -3.90 4.14
CA SER A 56 5.17 -2.45 4.15
C SER A 56 5.58 -1.96 5.53
N TYR A 57 6.08 -0.74 5.64
CA TYR A 57 6.74 -0.24 6.86
C TYR A 57 6.26 1.17 7.21
N ILE A 58 6.16 1.43 8.53
CA ILE A 58 6.15 2.78 9.10
C ILE A 58 7.48 2.95 9.84
N LEU A 59 8.21 3.98 9.46
CA LEU A 59 9.54 4.30 9.96
C LEU A 59 9.50 5.63 10.67
N GLU A 60 9.69 5.60 12.00
CA GLU A 60 9.78 6.79 12.83
C GLU A 60 11.14 7.47 12.64
N ASN A 61 11.10 8.79 12.46
CA ASN A 61 12.27 9.66 12.44
C ASN A 61 12.61 10.13 13.87
N ASN A 62 13.83 10.43 14.15
CA ASN A 62 14.25 10.98 15.44
C ASN A 62 14.62 12.48 15.39
N GLY A 63 14.16 13.20 14.36
CA GLY A 63 14.47 14.61 14.10
C GLY A 63 15.85 14.86 13.49
N GLU A 64 16.70 13.84 13.42
CA GLU A 64 18.04 13.95 12.81
C GLU A 64 18.11 13.21 11.45
N GLY A 65 16.97 12.71 10.96
CA GLY A 65 16.87 11.91 9.74
C GLY A 65 17.37 10.48 9.91
N ILE A 66 17.33 9.95 11.14
CA ILE A 66 17.62 8.57 11.47
C ILE A 66 16.29 7.86 11.73
N PHE A 67 16.01 6.84 10.94
CA PHE A 67 14.74 6.14 10.94
C PHE A 67 14.78 4.80 11.67
N THR A 68 13.71 4.50 12.41
CA THR A 68 13.51 3.24 13.16
C THR A 68 12.22 2.56 12.66
N ASP A 69 12.25 1.26 12.39
CA ASP A 69 11.06 0.49 12.02
C ASP A 69 10.17 0.22 13.25
N LEU A 70 9.02 0.88 13.30
CA LEU A 70 7.99 0.66 14.33
C LEU A 70 6.79 -0.17 13.83
N SER A 71 6.78 -0.63 12.59
CA SER A 71 5.63 -1.28 11.94
C SER A 71 5.01 -2.40 12.78
N GLN A 72 5.85 -3.25 13.40
CA GLN A 72 5.34 -4.36 14.21
C GLN A 72 4.68 -3.91 15.52
N LEU A 73 5.04 -2.74 16.02
CA LEU A 73 4.52 -2.19 17.27
C LEU A 73 3.20 -1.44 17.03
N ILE A 74 3.17 -0.58 16.02
CA ILE A 74 2.08 0.37 15.80
C ILE A 74 1.13 -0.04 14.67
N ALA A 75 1.57 -0.84 13.71
CA ALA A 75 0.81 -1.24 12.51
C ALA A 75 1.12 -2.70 12.09
N PRO A 76 0.90 -3.71 12.95
CA PRO A 76 1.32 -5.09 12.69
C PRO A 76 0.66 -5.70 11.44
N GLU A 77 -0.47 -5.17 10.99
CA GLU A 77 -1.18 -5.61 9.79
C GLU A 77 -0.52 -5.16 8.46
N LEU A 78 0.49 -4.30 8.51
CA LEU A 78 1.35 -3.99 7.37
C LEU A 78 2.24 -5.17 6.97
N LYS A 79 2.44 -6.12 7.87
CA LYS A 79 3.12 -7.37 7.55
C LYS A 79 2.28 -8.18 6.57
N ASN A 80 2.85 -8.46 5.41
CA ASN A 80 2.17 -9.18 4.32
C ASN A 80 0.87 -8.48 3.87
N LEU A 81 0.86 -7.15 3.84
CA LEU A 81 -0.32 -6.35 3.48
C LEU A 81 -0.82 -6.68 2.07
N GLY A 82 0.09 -6.79 1.11
CA GLY A 82 -0.26 -7.00 -0.29
C GLY A 82 0.79 -6.44 -1.23
N MET A 83 0.40 -6.21 -2.48
CA MET A 83 1.25 -5.60 -3.50
C MET A 83 0.92 -4.12 -3.64
N VAL A 84 1.37 -3.33 -2.67
CA VAL A 84 1.12 -1.89 -2.60
C VAL A 84 1.68 -1.19 -3.84
N THR A 85 0.93 -0.25 -4.38
CA THR A 85 1.34 0.60 -5.51
C THR A 85 1.37 2.06 -5.14
N ASP A 86 0.45 2.50 -4.27
CA ASP A 86 0.34 3.88 -3.84
C ASP A 86 -0.29 3.99 -2.46
N ALA A 87 -0.10 5.14 -1.81
CA ALA A 87 -0.63 5.44 -0.48
C ALA A 87 -0.70 6.96 -0.25
N GLU A 88 -1.59 7.38 0.65
CA GLU A 88 -1.72 8.77 1.10
C GLU A 88 -2.00 8.83 2.59
N TRP A 89 -1.56 9.91 3.23
CA TRP A 89 -1.94 10.27 4.58
C TRP A 89 -3.15 11.20 4.55
N ILE A 90 -4.14 10.95 5.40
CA ILE A 90 -5.42 11.67 5.42
C ILE A 90 -6.06 11.58 6.80
N ASP A 91 -6.75 12.61 7.23
CA ASP A 91 -7.72 12.56 8.32
C ASP A 91 -9.09 12.28 7.69
N TYR A 92 -9.43 10.96 7.49
CA TYR A 92 -10.60 10.57 6.70
C TYR A 92 -11.92 10.74 7.47
N ASP A 93 -11.89 10.75 8.79
CA ASP A 93 -13.09 10.84 9.65
C ASP A 93 -13.17 12.15 10.47
N ASN A 94 -12.23 13.07 10.24
CA ASN A 94 -12.15 14.38 10.86
C ASN A 94 -12.02 14.34 12.40
N ASP A 95 -11.28 13.37 12.91
CA ASP A 95 -10.99 13.25 14.34
C ASP A 95 -9.69 13.94 14.76
N ASN A 96 -8.93 14.50 13.80
CA ASN A 96 -7.64 15.16 13.85
C ASN A 96 -6.44 14.22 14.06
N ASP A 97 -6.63 12.92 14.00
CA ASP A 97 -5.54 11.96 13.88
C ASP A 97 -5.34 11.64 12.39
N ILE A 98 -4.11 11.58 11.93
CA ILE A 98 -3.85 11.29 10.52
C ILE A 98 -3.86 9.79 10.28
N ASP A 99 -4.63 9.36 9.30
CA ASP A 99 -4.80 7.97 8.89
C ASP A 99 -3.96 7.63 7.66
N LEU A 100 -3.89 6.36 7.34
CA LEU A 100 -3.17 5.88 6.17
C LEU A 100 -4.09 5.14 5.21
N ILE A 101 -4.21 5.62 3.97
CA ILE A 101 -4.87 4.90 2.89
C ILE A 101 -3.84 4.23 2.01
N VAL A 102 -4.09 2.96 1.67
CA VAL A 102 -3.19 2.16 0.84
C VAL A 102 -3.97 1.48 -0.27
N VAL A 103 -3.44 1.54 -1.48
CA VAL A 103 -3.96 0.83 -2.65
C VAL A 103 -2.88 -0.04 -3.29
N GLY A 104 -3.31 -1.06 -4.04
CA GLY A 104 -2.36 -1.94 -4.70
C GLY A 104 -3.00 -2.97 -5.62
N GLN A 105 -2.14 -3.83 -6.18
CA GLN A 105 -2.59 -4.86 -7.10
C GLN A 105 -3.13 -6.07 -6.33
N TRP A 106 -4.29 -6.58 -6.76
CA TRP A 106 -4.96 -7.76 -6.19
C TRP A 106 -5.41 -7.58 -4.73
N MET A 107 -5.50 -6.37 -4.26
CA MET A 107 -5.95 -6.05 -2.90
C MET A 107 -7.08 -5.01 -2.91
N PRO A 108 -7.89 -4.94 -1.85
CA PRO A 108 -8.86 -3.87 -1.68
C PRO A 108 -8.18 -2.54 -1.38
N ILE A 109 -8.90 -1.45 -1.58
CA ILE A 109 -8.57 -0.15 -0.98
C ILE A 109 -8.62 -0.37 0.54
N THR A 110 -7.55 -0.05 1.23
CA THR A 110 -7.40 -0.32 2.65
C THR A 110 -7.11 0.96 3.40
N ILE A 111 -7.93 1.25 4.42
CA ILE A 111 -7.72 2.35 5.35
C ILE A 111 -7.23 1.79 6.68
N PHE A 112 -6.15 2.33 7.18
CA PHE A 112 -5.63 2.10 8.51
C PHE A 112 -5.97 3.33 9.35
N GLU A 113 -6.93 3.17 10.24
CA GLU A 113 -7.35 4.17 11.20
C GLU A 113 -6.30 4.30 12.29
N ASN A 114 -5.85 5.52 12.53
CA ASN A 114 -4.94 5.87 13.60
C ASN A 114 -5.73 6.09 14.89
N ASN A 115 -5.33 5.45 15.94
CA ASN A 115 -5.86 5.68 17.28
C ASN A 115 -4.70 5.71 18.26
N ASP A 116 -4.35 6.88 18.78
CA ASP A 116 -3.22 7.07 19.69
C ASP A 116 -1.91 6.48 19.13
N ASN A 117 -1.54 6.83 17.89
CA ASN A 117 -0.35 6.35 17.16
C ASN A 117 -0.36 4.82 16.93
N ARG A 118 -1.54 4.22 16.82
CA ARG A 118 -1.75 2.82 16.46
C ARG A 118 -2.65 2.69 15.26
N PHE A 119 -2.14 2.11 14.22
CA PHE A 119 -2.83 1.93 12.95
C PHE A 119 -3.50 0.56 12.87
N THR A 120 -4.81 0.55 12.70
CA THR A 120 -5.60 -0.69 12.56
C THR A 120 -6.49 -0.61 11.32
N LYS A 121 -6.66 -1.72 10.61
CA LYS A 121 -7.54 -1.75 9.44
C LYS A 121 -8.98 -1.46 9.81
N ASN A 122 -9.57 -0.46 9.16
CA ASN A 122 -11.00 -0.23 9.27
C ASN A 122 -11.77 -1.11 8.28
N LEU A 123 -12.46 -2.13 8.80
CA LEU A 123 -13.25 -3.09 8.03
C LEU A 123 -14.74 -2.68 7.91
N LYS A 124 -15.14 -1.53 8.43
CA LYS A 124 -16.54 -1.10 8.48
C LYS A 124 -16.96 -0.18 7.31
N LEU A 125 -16.02 0.26 6.51
CA LEU A 125 -16.24 1.24 5.44
C LEU A 125 -16.82 0.63 4.16
N GLY A 126 -17.02 -0.68 4.08
CA GLY A 126 -17.56 -1.36 2.90
C GLY A 126 -16.58 -1.49 1.75
N LEU A 127 -15.30 -1.25 1.98
CA LEU A 127 -14.22 -1.33 0.98
C LEU A 127 -13.65 -2.75 0.79
N ASP A 128 -14.06 -3.73 1.59
CA ASP A 128 -13.53 -5.10 1.58
C ASP A 128 -13.67 -5.81 0.21
N ASN A 129 -14.66 -5.40 -0.58
CA ASN A 129 -14.92 -5.94 -1.92
C ASN A 129 -14.40 -5.03 -3.04
N SER A 130 -13.59 -4.02 -2.72
CA SER A 130 -12.99 -3.11 -3.70
C SER A 130 -11.72 -3.67 -4.37
N ASN A 131 -11.50 -4.98 -4.32
CA ASN A 131 -10.32 -5.59 -4.92
C ASN A 131 -10.14 -5.15 -6.37
N GLY A 132 -8.95 -4.67 -6.69
CA GLY A 132 -8.66 -4.11 -7.99
C GLY A 132 -7.19 -4.30 -8.40
N TRP A 133 -6.89 -3.79 -9.59
CA TRP A 133 -5.53 -3.61 -10.05
C TRP A 133 -5.23 -2.12 -10.00
N TRP A 134 -5.16 -1.63 -8.78
CA TRP A 134 -4.95 -0.23 -8.48
C TRP A 134 -3.51 0.17 -8.78
N ASN A 135 -3.29 1.36 -9.32
CA ASN A 135 -1.97 1.85 -9.69
C ASN A 135 -1.62 3.16 -9.01
N THR A 136 -2.61 3.98 -8.72
CA THR A 136 -2.42 5.30 -8.11
C THR A 136 -3.63 5.71 -7.29
N LEU A 137 -3.41 6.58 -6.34
CA LEU A 137 -4.38 7.18 -5.44
C LEU A 137 -4.16 8.70 -5.43
N GLU A 138 -5.22 9.45 -5.31
CA GLU A 138 -5.25 10.89 -5.06
C GLU A 138 -6.40 11.18 -4.10
N VAL A 139 -6.20 12.11 -3.19
CA VAL A 139 -7.17 12.54 -2.19
C VAL A 139 -7.51 14.00 -2.41
N ALA A 140 -8.78 14.34 -2.53
CA ALA A 140 -9.26 15.71 -2.68
C ALA A 140 -10.75 15.81 -2.42
N ASP A 141 -11.23 16.90 -1.82
CA ASP A 141 -12.64 17.26 -1.77
C ASP A 141 -13.11 17.71 -3.16
N ILE A 142 -13.71 16.80 -3.94
CA ILE A 142 -14.06 17.02 -5.35
C ILE A 142 -15.40 17.71 -5.49
N ASP A 143 -16.35 17.40 -4.60
CA ASP A 143 -17.70 17.95 -4.68
C ASP A 143 -17.92 19.16 -3.73
N ASN A 144 -16.90 19.56 -2.99
CA ASN A 144 -16.86 20.67 -2.04
C ASN A 144 -17.87 20.52 -0.90
N ASP A 145 -18.02 19.31 -0.39
CA ASP A 145 -18.87 19.01 0.76
C ASP A 145 -18.12 19.09 2.11
N GLY A 146 -16.81 19.27 2.08
CA GLY A 146 -15.92 19.41 3.23
C GLY A 146 -15.32 18.08 3.71
N PHE A 147 -15.52 17.00 2.96
CA PHE A 147 -14.87 15.72 3.18
C PHE A 147 -13.99 15.37 1.98
N ASP A 148 -12.87 14.75 2.24
CA ASP A 148 -11.98 14.31 1.18
C ASP A 148 -12.52 13.06 0.49
N ASP A 149 -12.49 13.07 -0.85
CA ASP A 149 -12.85 11.97 -1.73
C ASP A 149 -11.61 11.19 -2.17
N LEU A 150 -11.82 9.92 -2.56
CA LEU A 150 -10.77 9.05 -3.08
C LEU A 150 -10.88 8.88 -4.59
N LEU A 151 -9.85 9.31 -5.32
CA LEU A 151 -9.70 8.99 -6.74
C LEU A 151 -8.68 7.88 -6.89
N VAL A 152 -9.13 6.74 -7.37
CA VAL A 152 -8.26 5.56 -7.48
C VAL A 152 -8.15 5.09 -8.92
N GLY A 153 -6.93 5.11 -9.45
CA GLY A 153 -6.62 4.69 -10.82
C GLY A 153 -6.47 3.17 -10.94
N ASN A 154 -7.34 2.53 -11.74
CA ASN A 154 -7.31 1.09 -12.01
C ASN A 154 -6.73 0.80 -13.40
N GLN A 155 -6.16 -0.40 -13.60
CA GLN A 155 -5.78 -0.93 -14.92
C GLN A 155 -6.95 -0.88 -15.92
N GLY A 156 -8.18 -0.97 -15.41
CA GLY A 156 -9.40 -0.80 -16.18
C GLY A 156 -9.65 -1.90 -17.23
N LYS A 157 -10.66 -1.64 -18.08
CA LYS A 157 -11.11 -2.61 -19.10
C LYS A 157 -10.24 -2.64 -20.36
N ASN A 158 -9.23 -1.78 -20.44
CA ASN A 158 -8.34 -1.68 -21.61
C ASN A 158 -7.20 -2.71 -21.54
N SER A 159 -7.52 -3.93 -21.14
CA SER A 159 -6.61 -5.06 -21.07
C SER A 159 -7.22 -6.28 -21.76
N ARG A 160 -6.43 -7.33 -21.96
CA ARG A 160 -6.94 -8.63 -22.45
C ARG A 160 -7.90 -9.30 -21.45
N PHE A 161 -7.82 -8.94 -20.18
CA PHE A 161 -8.66 -9.47 -19.11
C PHE A 161 -9.95 -8.66 -19.02
N LYS A 162 -11.09 -9.31 -19.11
CA LYS A 162 -12.43 -8.69 -19.03
C LYS A 162 -13.13 -9.19 -17.78
N SER A 163 -12.83 -8.57 -16.63
CA SER A 163 -13.45 -8.91 -15.35
C SER A 163 -14.74 -8.14 -15.09
N SER A 164 -15.64 -8.70 -14.29
CA SER A 164 -16.81 -8.03 -13.71
C SER A 164 -17.04 -8.58 -12.29
N LEU A 165 -18.03 -8.03 -11.57
CA LEU A 165 -18.41 -8.55 -10.25
C LEU A 165 -18.87 -10.01 -10.32
N GLU A 166 -19.58 -10.40 -11.38
CA GLU A 166 -20.05 -11.78 -11.58
C GLU A 166 -18.96 -12.71 -12.12
N LYS A 167 -17.90 -12.15 -12.69
CA LYS A 167 -16.78 -12.87 -13.28
C LYS A 167 -15.46 -12.22 -12.85
N PRO A 168 -15.09 -12.33 -11.58
CA PRO A 168 -13.86 -11.75 -11.08
C PRO A 168 -12.64 -12.44 -11.69
N LEU A 169 -11.58 -11.67 -11.84
CA LEU A 169 -10.26 -12.20 -12.11
C LEU A 169 -9.71 -12.81 -10.81
N THR A 170 -9.16 -14.01 -10.88
CA THR A 170 -8.55 -14.67 -9.71
C THR A 170 -7.12 -15.04 -10.01
N MET A 171 -6.22 -14.71 -9.12
CA MET A 171 -4.81 -15.13 -9.17
C MET A 171 -4.55 -16.22 -8.14
N TYR A 172 -3.90 -17.29 -8.58
CA TYR A 172 -3.40 -18.34 -7.71
C TYR A 172 -1.88 -18.29 -7.69
N VAL A 173 -1.32 -18.38 -6.50
CA VAL A 173 0.12 -18.42 -6.29
C VAL A 173 0.46 -19.64 -5.45
N ASN A 174 1.30 -20.50 -5.97
CA ASN A 174 1.78 -21.70 -5.28
C ASN A 174 3.01 -22.27 -5.97
N ASP A 175 3.73 -23.14 -5.30
CA ASP A 175 4.68 -24.06 -5.92
C ASP A 175 3.92 -25.26 -6.51
N PHE A 176 3.52 -25.15 -7.79
CA PHE A 176 2.66 -26.13 -8.45
C PHE A 176 3.42 -27.38 -8.92
N ASP A 177 4.73 -27.36 -8.91
CA ASP A 177 5.59 -28.46 -9.40
C ASP A 177 6.62 -28.93 -8.36
N ASP A 178 6.43 -28.51 -7.09
CA ASP A 178 7.25 -28.90 -5.92
C ASP A 178 8.77 -28.68 -6.12
N ASN A 179 9.11 -27.62 -6.87
CA ASN A 179 10.53 -27.30 -7.15
C ASN A 179 11.12 -26.21 -6.21
N GLY A 180 10.35 -25.79 -5.21
CA GLY A 180 10.74 -24.78 -4.24
C GLY A 180 10.55 -23.33 -4.71
N ASN A 181 9.91 -23.13 -5.90
CA ASN A 181 9.65 -21.80 -6.43
C ASN A 181 8.16 -21.61 -6.65
N GLU A 182 7.59 -20.57 -6.03
CA GLU A 182 6.20 -20.20 -6.25
C GLU A 182 6.02 -19.63 -7.67
N LYS A 183 4.96 -20.10 -8.32
CA LYS A 183 4.49 -19.61 -9.62
C LYS A 183 3.11 -19.00 -9.46
N ASN A 184 2.80 -18.02 -10.30
CA ASN A 184 1.46 -17.45 -10.35
C ASN A 184 0.72 -17.87 -11.62
N GLY A 185 -0.58 -18.11 -11.46
CA GLY A 185 -1.50 -18.34 -12.55
C GLY A 185 -2.72 -17.44 -12.39
N VAL A 186 -3.08 -16.73 -13.45
CA VAL A 186 -4.29 -15.90 -13.48
C VAL A 186 -5.38 -16.66 -14.23
N LEU A 187 -6.46 -16.97 -13.53
CA LEU A 187 -7.66 -17.55 -14.11
C LEU A 187 -8.66 -16.44 -14.43
N TYR A 188 -9.17 -16.46 -15.65
CA TYR A 188 -10.33 -15.63 -16.03
C TYR A 188 -11.29 -16.48 -16.88
N LYS A 189 -12.58 -16.28 -16.65
CA LYS A 189 -13.59 -16.98 -17.42
C LYS A 189 -13.87 -16.23 -18.72
N HIS A 190 -13.53 -16.82 -19.85
CA HIS A 190 -13.84 -16.25 -21.17
C HIS A 190 -15.37 -16.18 -21.39
N THR A 191 -15.84 -15.20 -22.17
CA THR A 191 -17.26 -15.01 -22.49
C THR A 191 -17.90 -16.23 -23.15
N ASN A 192 -17.11 -17.14 -23.71
CA ASN A 192 -17.57 -18.35 -24.39
C ASN A 192 -17.62 -19.61 -23.52
N GLY A 193 -17.40 -19.52 -22.22
CA GLY A 193 -17.51 -20.67 -21.30
C GLY A 193 -16.31 -21.60 -21.27
N GLU A 194 -15.25 -21.31 -22.01
CA GLU A 194 -13.97 -22.05 -21.94
C GLU A 194 -13.03 -21.38 -20.91
N VAL A 195 -12.41 -22.22 -20.09
CA VAL A 195 -11.43 -21.83 -19.06
C VAL A 195 -10.03 -21.77 -19.67
#